data_96aa35c043a55349eb3b56545c4084d7
#
_entry.id   96aa35c043a55349eb3b56545c4084d7
#
_cell.length_a   1.000
_cell.length_b   1.000
_cell.length_c   1.000
_cell.angle_alpha   90.00
_cell.angle_beta   90.00
_cell.angle_gamma   90.00
#
_symmetry.space_group_name_H-M   'P 1'
#
loop_
_entity.id
_entity.type
_entity.pdbx_description
1 polymer ?
#
loop_
_entity_poly.entity_id
_entity_poly.type
_entity_poly.pdbx_seq_one_letter_code
_entity_poly.pdbx_strand_id
1 'polypeptide(L)'
;VDGGSTKCDWVILENSGKIHLKTTTLGFNPNIINPDFILQEIDKNEALFFIKNHLEKVFFYGSGCGTPDNAQKVRNEFVKTFPQAEITIKEDLTAAAYAAYNGKPAIVCILGTGSNSCFFDGEKIRVDLPSLGFLIGDEGSGSALGKHLLRRFFMKKLPQDLEQDFRDT
;
A
#
# COMPACT_ATOMS: atom_id res chain seq x y z
N VAL A 1 -7.33 5.89 3.05
CA VAL A 1 -6.97 4.48 2.95
C VAL A 1 -5.49 4.37 2.64
N ASP A 2 -4.78 3.56 3.39
CA ASP A 2 -3.41 3.14 3.10
C ASP A 2 -3.47 1.79 2.38
N GLY A 3 -3.19 1.81 1.08
CA GLY A 3 -3.38 0.69 0.16
C GLY A 3 -2.09 -0.05 -0.15
N GLY A 4 -1.70 -1.00 0.68
CA GLY A 4 -0.54 -1.87 0.40
C GLY A 4 -0.81 -2.97 -0.62
N SER A 5 0.23 -3.70 -0.99
CA SER A 5 0.13 -4.87 -1.87
C SER A 5 -0.49 -6.09 -1.19
N THR A 6 -0.32 -6.21 0.13
CA THR A 6 -0.79 -7.35 0.94
C THR A 6 -2.11 -7.03 1.64
N LYS A 7 -2.24 -5.82 2.18
CA LYS A 7 -3.44 -5.34 2.88
C LYS A 7 -3.70 -3.88 2.60
N CYS A 8 -4.96 -3.44 2.82
CA CYS A 8 -5.35 -2.04 2.90
C CYS A 8 -5.86 -1.74 4.30
N ASP A 9 -5.34 -0.68 4.91
CA ASP A 9 -5.81 -0.16 6.19
C ASP A 9 -6.79 1.00 5.94
N TRP A 10 -8.00 0.84 6.46
CA TRP A 10 -9.10 1.80 6.30
C TRP A 10 -9.31 2.58 7.59
N VAL A 11 -9.36 3.89 7.49
CA VAL A 11 -9.76 4.78 8.58
C VAL A 11 -10.89 5.65 8.07
N ILE A 12 -12.05 5.52 8.67
CA ILE A 12 -13.24 6.31 8.37
C ILE A 12 -13.35 7.41 9.42
N LEU A 13 -13.50 8.64 8.95
CA LEU A 13 -13.59 9.83 9.77
C LEU A 13 -14.96 10.45 9.65
N GLU A 14 -15.47 10.99 10.77
CA GLU A 14 -16.57 11.94 10.78
C GLU A 14 -16.10 13.30 10.24
N ASN A 15 -17.01 14.18 9.84
CA ASN A 15 -16.68 15.55 9.41
C ASN A 15 -15.97 16.37 10.51
N SER A 16 -16.09 15.97 11.76
CA SER A 16 -15.36 16.53 12.92
C SER A 16 -13.87 16.14 12.94
N GLY A 17 -13.45 15.19 12.10
CA GLY A 17 -12.11 14.58 12.13
C GLY A 17 -11.98 13.44 13.14
N LYS A 18 -13.02 13.12 13.92
CA LYS A 18 -13.02 11.98 14.83
C LYS A 18 -13.05 10.67 14.06
N ILE A 19 -12.30 9.68 14.52
CA ILE A 19 -12.32 8.34 13.93
C ILE A 19 -13.66 7.68 14.26
N HIS A 20 -14.40 7.35 13.22
CA HIS A 20 -15.66 6.61 13.30
C HIS A 20 -15.40 5.10 13.40
N LEU A 21 -14.57 4.57 12.49
CA LEU A 21 -14.16 3.16 12.52
C LEU A 21 -12.79 2.94 11.85
N LYS A 22 -12.17 1.81 12.17
CA LYS A 22 -11.00 1.28 11.47
C LYS A 22 -11.27 -0.16 11.06
N THR A 23 -10.84 -0.54 9.87
CA THR A 23 -10.94 -1.91 9.38
C THR A 23 -9.82 -2.19 8.36
N THR A 24 -9.68 -3.44 7.96
CA THR A 24 -8.66 -3.86 6.98
C THR A 24 -9.29 -4.74 5.92
N THR A 25 -8.73 -4.69 4.72
CA THR A 25 -9.03 -5.59 3.61
C THR A 25 -7.74 -6.17 3.04
N LEU A 26 -7.85 -7.09 2.10
CA LEU A 26 -6.71 -7.49 1.28
C LEU A 26 -6.18 -6.31 0.46
N GLY A 27 -4.94 -6.43 -0.01
CA GLY A 27 -4.26 -5.36 -0.75
C GLY A 27 -4.84 -5.13 -2.14
N PHE A 28 -4.79 -3.88 -2.60
CA PHE A 28 -5.38 -3.43 -3.88
C PHE A 28 -4.32 -2.92 -4.86
N ASN A 29 -3.16 -3.57 -4.91
CA ASN A 29 -2.13 -3.20 -5.89
C ASN A 29 -2.55 -3.65 -7.31
N PRO A 30 -2.80 -2.71 -8.25
CA PRO A 30 -3.28 -3.01 -9.60
C PRO A 30 -2.29 -3.76 -10.48
N ASN A 31 -1.04 -3.91 -10.06
CA ASN A 31 -0.05 -4.75 -10.74
C ASN A 31 -0.16 -6.24 -10.35
N ILE A 32 -0.90 -6.55 -9.27
CA ILE A 32 -0.98 -7.89 -8.69
C ILE A 32 -2.39 -8.47 -8.82
N ILE A 33 -3.42 -7.64 -8.60
CA ILE A 33 -4.81 -8.07 -8.59
C ILE A 33 -5.57 -7.63 -9.85
N ASN A 34 -6.62 -8.38 -10.19
CA ASN A 34 -7.63 -7.88 -11.12
C ASN A 34 -8.46 -6.80 -10.39
N PRO A 35 -8.66 -5.60 -10.97
CA PRO A 35 -9.46 -4.54 -10.35
C PRO A 35 -10.87 -4.95 -9.91
N ASP A 36 -11.54 -5.86 -10.61
CA ASP A 36 -12.88 -6.39 -10.24
C ASP A 36 -12.91 -7.03 -8.84
N PHE A 37 -11.74 -7.46 -8.33
CA PHE A 37 -11.58 -7.99 -6.98
C PHE A 37 -11.89 -6.97 -5.89
N ILE A 38 -11.67 -5.68 -6.15
CA ILE A 38 -11.83 -4.58 -5.17
C ILE A 38 -13.26 -4.55 -4.63
N LEU A 39 -14.25 -4.54 -5.52
CA LEU A 39 -15.66 -4.52 -5.12
C LEU A 39 -16.02 -5.74 -4.27
N GLN A 40 -15.58 -6.93 -4.69
CA GLN A 40 -15.87 -8.17 -3.98
C GLN A 40 -15.27 -8.18 -2.58
N GLU A 41 -14.05 -7.66 -2.43
CA GLU A 41 -13.36 -7.63 -1.16
C GLU A 41 -13.97 -6.60 -0.19
N ILE A 42 -14.41 -5.44 -0.71
CA ILE A 42 -15.13 -4.44 0.09
C ILE A 42 -16.49 -4.98 0.53
N ASP A 43 -17.20 -5.70 -0.32
CA ASP A 43 -18.51 -6.29 0.01
C ASP A 43 -18.42 -7.41 1.04
N LYS A 44 -17.30 -8.12 1.13
CA LYS A 44 -17.04 -9.11 2.20
C LYS A 44 -16.75 -8.46 3.56
N ASN A 45 -16.27 -7.23 3.57
CA ASN A 45 -15.99 -6.50 4.79
C ASN A 45 -17.26 -5.85 5.32
N GLU A 46 -17.85 -6.43 6.36
CA GLU A 46 -19.14 -6.01 6.92
C GLU A 46 -19.16 -4.51 7.26
N ALA A 47 -18.10 -4.00 7.89
CA ALA A 47 -18.00 -2.60 8.27
C ALA A 47 -18.03 -1.64 7.06
N LEU A 48 -17.33 -1.98 5.98
CA LEU A 48 -17.33 -1.19 4.75
C LEU A 48 -18.63 -1.35 3.97
N PHE A 49 -19.19 -2.55 3.94
CA PHE A 49 -20.45 -2.83 3.25
C PHE A 49 -21.58 -1.92 3.72
N PHE A 50 -21.72 -1.74 5.03
CA PHE A 50 -22.77 -0.88 5.60
C PHE A 50 -22.54 0.60 5.39
N ILE A 51 -21.27 1.06 5.28
CA ILE A 51 -20.98 2.49 5.21
C ILE A 51 -20.68 3.00 3.80
N LYS A 52 -20.37 2.14 2.84
CA LYS A 52 -19.88 2.53 1.51
C LYS A 52 -20.77 3.52 0.76
N ASN A 53 -22.08 3.43 0.94
CA ASN A 53 -23.05 4.34 0.30
C ASN A 53 -23.23 5.67 1.03
N HIS A 54 -22.58 5.86 2.17
CA HIS A 54 -22.68 7.07 2.98
C HIS A 54 -21.39 7.88 3.01
N LEU A 55 -20.34 7.37 2.35
CA LEU A 55 -19.06 8.08 2.28
C LEU A 55 -19.15 9.22 1.26
N GLU A 56 -18.75 10.43 1.69
CA GLU A 56 -18.72 11.62 0.83
C GLU A 56 -17.39 11.74 0.08
N LYS A 57 -16.29 11.25 0.69
CA LYS A 57 -14.94 11.31 0.09
C LYS A 57 -14.17 10.05 0.43
N VAL A 58 -13.43 9.56 -0.55
CA VAL A 58 -12.48 8.45 -0.38
C VAL A 58 -11.12 8.87 -0.91
N PHE A 59 -10.14 8.92 -0.02
CA PHE A 59 -8.75 9.13 -0.34
C PHE A 59 -8.02 7.79 -0.26
N PHE A 60 -7.60 7.28 -1.40
CA PHE A 60 -6.83 6.05 -1.51
C PHE A 60 -5.40 6.35 -1.94
N TYR A 61 -4.45 5.97 -1.11
CA TYR A 61 -3.04 6.04 -1.39
C TYR A 61 -2.53 4.62 -1.55
N GLY A 62 -2.29 4.21 -2.80
CA GLY A 62 -2.10 2.79 -3.13
C GLY A 62 -0.75 2.47 -3.74
N SER A 63 -0.15 1.39 -3.23
CA SER A 63 0.99 0.74 -3.88
C SER A 63 0.62 0.36 -5.31
N GLY A 64 1.51 0.65 -6.26
CA GLY A 64 1.29 0.41 -7.69
C GLY A 64 0.42 1.45 -8.41
N CYS A 65 -0.07 2.49 -7.72
CA CYS A 65 -0.88 3.57 -8.31
C CYS A 65 -0.05 4.75 -8.84
N GLY A 66 1.27 4.60 -8.97
CA GLY A 66 2.15 5.67 -9.44
C GLY A 66 2.03 6.01 -10.93
N THR A 67 1.37 5.16 -11.73
CA THR A 67 1.09 5.47 -13.15
C THR A 67 -0.35 5.90 -13.36
N PRO A 68 -0.64 6.81 -14.32
CA PRO A 68 -2.00 7.24 -14.63
C PRO A 68 -2.95 6.07 -14.95
N ASP A 69 -2.47 5.08 -15.70
CA ASP A 69 -3.26 3.93 -16.10
C ASP A 69 -3.68 3.07 -14.91
N ASN A 70 -2.77 2.81 -14.00
CA ASN A 70 -3.05 2.03 -12.80
C ASN A 70 -3.96 2.78 -11.83
N ALA A 71 -3.69 4.07 -11.62
CA ALA A 71 -4.57 4.92 -10.82
C ALA A 71 -6.00 4.95 -11.38
N GLN A 72 -6.13 5.01 -12.73
CA GLN A 72 -7.44 5.02 -13.39
C GLN A 72 -8.16 3.66 -13.27
N LYS A 73 -7.46 2.53 -13.36
CA LYS A 73 -8.05 1.20 -13.11
C LYS A 73 -8.68 1.13 -11.72
N VAL A 74 -7.93 1.49 -10.69
CA VAL A 74 -8.42 1.50 -9.31
C VAL A 74 -9.57 2.50 -9.15
N ARG A 75 -9.44 3.71 -9.71
CA ARG A 75 -10.49 4.72 -9.67
C ARG A 75 -11.82 4.23 -10.25
N ASN A 76 -11.79 3.53 -11.37
CA ASN A 76 -12.99 3.01 -12.02
C ASN A 76 -13.78 2.07 -11.10
N GLU A 77 -13.08 1.20 -10.36
CA GLU A 77 -13.72 0.29 -9.40
C GLU A 77 -14.21 1.02 -8.15
N PHE A 78 -13.44 1.99 -7.65
CA PHE A 78 -13.85 2.80 -6.50
C PHE A 78 -15.11 3.63 -6.79
N VAL A 79 -15.25 4.19 -7.99
CA VAL A 79 -16.47 4.92 -8.40
C VAL A 79 -17.70 4.00 -8.41
N LYS A 80 -17.56 2.75 -8.84
CA LYS A 80 -18.65 1.76 -8.78
C LYS A 80 -18.98 1.37 -7.35
N THR A 81 -17.95 1.21 -6.51
CA THR A 81 -18.07 0.74 -5.13
C THR A 81 -18.63 1.81 -4.19
N PHE A 82 -18.24 3.08 -4.40
CA PHE A 82 -18.60 4.23 -3.57
C PHE A 82 -19.32 5.30 -4.42
N PRO A 83 -20.55 5.05 -4.85
CA PRO A 83 -21.22 5.85 -5.91
C PRO A 83 -21.54 7.29 -5.49
N GLN A 84 -21.54 7.59 -4.17
CA GLN A 84 -21.81 8.92 -3.63
C GLN A 84 -20.52 9.69 -3.31
N ALA A 85 -19.35 9.03 -3.36
CA ALA A 85 -18.12 9.62 -2.88
C ALA A 85 -17.32 10.31 -3.99
N GLU A 86 -16.68 11.42 -3.63
CA GLU A 86 -15.57 11.99 -4.39
C GLU A 86 -14.32 11.10 -4.20
N ILE A 87 -13.80 10.55 -5.29
CA ILE A 87 -12.70 9.60 -5.26
C ILE A 87 -11.37 10.28 -5.60
N THR A 88 -10.39 10.16 -4.72
CA THR A 88 -9.00 10.56 -4.96
C THR A 88 -8.10 9.35 -4.88
N ILE A 89 -7.38 9.04 -5.95
CA ILE A 89 -6.38 7.96 -6.00
C ILE A 89 -5.00 8.58 -6.18
N LYS A 90 -4.05 8.21 -5.32
CA LYS A 90 -2.64 8.60 -5.41
C LYS A 90 -1.76 7.39 -5.06
N GLU A 91 -0.48 7.50 -5.35
CA GLU A 91 0.54 6.54 -4.93
C GLU A 91 0.74 6.60 -3.40
N ASP A 92 1.02 5.45 -2.76
CA ASP A 92 1.29 5.30 -1.32
C ASP A 92 2.44 6.20 -0.85
N LEU A 93 3.46 6.38 -1.67
CA LEU A 93 4.58 7.27 -1.41
C LEU A 93 4.14 8.73 -1.14
N THR A 94 3.02 9.16 -1.75
CA THR A 94 2.44 10.49 -1.51
C THR A 94 1.94 10.61 -0.07
N ALA A 95 1.27 9.59 0.46
CA ALA A 95 0.80 9.60 1.85
C ALA A 95 1.98 9.59 2.83
N ALA A 96 3.00 8.77 2.55
CA ALA A 96 4.21 8.72 3.36
C ALA A 96 4.93 10.07 3.39
N ALA A 97 5.02 10.76 2.24
CA ALA A 97 5.62 12.09 2.15
C ALA A 97 4.85 13.12 2.99
N TYR A 98 3.53 13.12 2.91
CA TYR A 98 2.70 14.03 3.70
C TYR A 98 2.78 13.73 5.21
N ALA A 99 2.78 12.45 5.58
CA ALA A 99 2.85 12.04 6.99
C ALA A 99 4.22 12.33 7.64
N ALA A 100 5.29 12.22 6.87
CA ALA A 100 6.65 12.47 7.36
C ALA A 100 7.05 13.95 7.37
N TYR A 101 6.30 14.81 6.69
CA TYR A 101 6.65 16.22 6.55
C TYR A 101 6.51 16.99 7.87
N ASN A 102 7.60 17.61 8.29
CA ASN A 102 7.69 18.41 9.53
C ASN A 102 8.06 19.88 9.29
N GLY A 103 7.79 20.40 8.09
CA GLY A 103 8.15 21.76 7.69
C GLY A 103 9.53 21.90 7.05
N LYS A 104 10.25 20.79 6.83
CA LYS A 104 11.56 20.79 6.17
C LYS A 104 11.61 19.76 5.05
N PRO A 105 12.33 20.04 3.95
CA PRO A 105 12.59 19.05 2.91
C PRO A 105 13.22 17.77 3.47
N ALA A 106 12.77 16.62 2.98
CA ALA A 106 13.21 15.31 3.47
C ALA A 106 13.23 14.26 2.36
N ILE A 107 14.06 13.25 2.55
CA ILE A 107 13.94 11.97 1.84
C ILE A 107 12.98 11.09 2.65
N VAL A 108 11.97 10.57 2.00
CA VAL A 108 10.96 9.71 2.61
C VAL A 108 11.05 8.33 1.98
N CYS A 109 11.08 7.29 2.82
CA CYS A 109 11.20 5.90 2.39
C CYS A 109 10.04 5.08 2.93
N ILE A 110 9.51 4.20 2.09
CA ILE A 110 8.60 3.12 2.49
C ILE A 110 9.40 1.82 2.49
N LEU A 111 9.31 1.06 3.59
CA LEU A 111 9.85 -0.28 3.75
C LEU A 111 8.71 -1.20 4.20
N GLY A 112 8.14 -1.94 3.25
CA GLY A 112 7.03 -2.87 3.45
C GLY A 112 7.30 -4.20 2.77
N THR A 113 6.33 -4.72 2.02
CA THR A 113 6.51 -5.88 1.13
C THR A 113 7.55 -5.57 0.04
N GLY A 114 7.48 -4.38 -0.56
CA GLY A 114 8.50 -3.77 -1.40
C GLY A 114 9.13 -2.56 -0.73
N SER A 115 10.01 -1.84 -1.44
CA SER A 115 10.56 -0.56 -0.98
C SER A 115 10.47 0.51 -2.06
N ASN A 116 10.31 1.76 -1.62
CA ASN A 116 10.34 2.92 -2.51
C ASN A 116 10.79 4.15 -1.73
N SER A 117 11.26 5.18 -2.44
CA SER A 117 11.69 6.42 -1.81
C SER A 117 11.45 7.63 -2.70
N CYS A 118 11.30 8.79 -2.07
CA CYS A 118 11.22 10.07 -2.76
C CYS A 118 11.90 11.18 -1.97
N PHE A 119 12.16 12.28 -2.65
CA PHE A 119 12.42 13.55 -2.02
C PHE A 119 11.12 14.38 -2.00
N PHE A 120 10.82 14.99 -0.87
CA PHE A 120 9.68 15.89 -0.70
C PHE A 120 10.15 17.22 -0.13
N ASP A 121 9.86 18.31 -0.83
CA ASP A 121 10.27 19.67 -0.44
C ASP A 121 9.21 20.44 0.36
N GLY A 122 8.06 19.82 0.59
CA GLY A 122 6.88 20.40 1.22
C GLY A 122 5.77 20.77 0.22
N GLU A 123 6.07 20.79 -1.06
CA GLU A 123 5.10 21.06 -2.14
C GLU A 123 5.11 19.96 -3.18
N LYS A 124 6.29 19.50 -3.60
CA LYS A 124 6.49 18.57 -4.71
C LYS A 124 7.23 17.32 -4.27
N ILE A 125 6.72 16.20 -4.74
CA ILE A 125 7.39 14.90 -4.64
C ILE A 125 8.26 14.71 -5.89
N ARG A 126 9.52 14.31 -5.69
CA ARG A 126 10.45 13.94 -6.77
C ARG A 126 10.94 12.52 -6.52
N VAL A 127 10.82 11.69 -7.56
CA VAL A 127 11.32 10.32 -7.60
C VAL A 127 12.40 10.29 -8.68
N ASP A 128 13.65 10.43 -8.28
CA ASP A 128 14.78 10.52 -9.22
C ASP A 128 15.15 9.13 -9.77
N LEU A 129 14.95 8.08 -8.97
CA LEU A 129 15.18 6.69 -9.35
C LEU A 129 13.91 5.88 -9.12
N PRO A 130 13.39 5.19 -10.15
CA PRO A 130 12.21 4.35 -10.00
C PRO A 130 12.52 3.13 -9.11
N SER A 131 11.52 2.63 -8.37
CA SER A 131 11.61 1.33 -7.75
C SER A 131 11.77 0.25 -8.84
N LEU A 132 12.78 -0.61 -8.70
CA LEU A 132 13.01 -1.72 -9.61
C LEU A 132 12.17 -2.95 -9.29
N GLY A 133 11.40 -2.89 -8.21
CA GLY A 133 10.43 -3.88 -7.80
C GLY A 133 11.04 -5.22 -7.35
N PHE A 134 10.17 -6.22 -7.23
CA PHE A 134 10.48 -7.50 -6.60
C PHE A 134 11.69 -8.24 -7.16
N LEU A 135 11.92 -8.21 -8.49
CA LEU A 135 12.95 -9.05 -9.11
C LEU A 135 14.35 -8.54 -8.84
N ILE A 136 14.60 -7.25 -9.05
CA ILE A 136 15.96 -6.68 -9.07
C ILE A 136 16.11 -5.45 -8.15
N GLY A 137 15.10 -5.12 -7.34
CA GLY A 137 15.06 -4.00 -6.41
C GLY A 137 14.47 -4.40 -5.07
N ASP A 138 13.70 -3.47 -4.51
CA ASP A 138 13.04 -3.59 -3.21
C ASP A 138 14.03 -3.76 -2.04
N GLU A 139 15.20 -3.14 -2.14
CA GLU A 139 16.27 -3.24 -1.14
C GLU A 139 15.75 -2.85 0.26
N GLY A 140 16.07 -3.68 1.26
CA GLY A 140 15.65 -3.50 2.64
C GLY A 140 14.19 -3.89 2.94
N SER A 141 13.40 -4.25 1.92
CA SER A 141 12.02 -4.69 2.09
C SER A 141 11.91 -6.11 2.65
N GLY A 142 10.70 -6.49 3.11
CA GLY A 142 10.40 -7.87 3.51
C GLY A 142 10.67 -8.88 2.42
N SER A 143 10.34 -8.57 1.16
CA SER A 143 10.62 -9.44 0.01
C SER A 143 12.12 -9.63 -0.24
N ALA A 144 12.92 -8.58 -0.12
CA ALA A 144 14.36 -8.66 -0.28
C ALA A 144 15.00 -9.50 0.83
N LEU A 145 14.57 -9.29 2.08
CA LEU A 145 15.02 -10.07 3.25
C LEU A 145 14.62 -11.54 3.11
N GLY A 146 13.38 -11.83 2.71
CA GLY A 146 12.89 -13.19 2.48
C GLY A 146 13.68 -13.92 1.38
N LYS A 147 13.93 -13.27 0.23
CA LYS A 147 14.79 -13.82 -0.84
C LYS A 147 16.20 -14.12 -0.34
N HIS A 148 16.78 -13.22 0.46
CA HIS A 148 18.10 -13.41 1.04
C HIS A 148 18.15 -14.59 2.01
N LEU A 149 17.14 -14.72 2.88
CA LEU A 149 17.00 -15.83 3.83
C LEU A 149 16.88 -17.17 3.09
N LEU A 150 15.96 -17.28 2.11
CA LEU A 150 15.78 -18.48 1.29
C LEU A 150 17.08 -18.87 0.59
N ARG A 151 17.78 -17.91 -0.02
CA ARG A 151 19.06 -18.18 -0.67
C ARG A 151 20.08 -18.77 0.31
N ARG A 152 20.22 -18.18 1.51
CA ARG A 152 21.14 -18.69 2.53
C ARG A 152 20.77 -20.08 3.02
N PHE A 153 19.49 -20.36 3.19
CA PHE A 153 18.98 -21.66 3.57
C PHE A 153 19.35 -22.74 2.54
N PHE A 154 19.01 -22.55 1.26
CA PHE A 154 19.31 -23.52 0.23
C PHE A 154 20.83 -23.68 -0.04
N MET A 155 21.61 -22.64 0.20
CA MET A 155 23.07 -22.71 0.13
C MET A 155 23.72 -23.29 1.40
N LYS A 156 22.95 -23.71 2.40
CA LYS A 156 23.41 -24.23 3.71
C LYS A 156 24.36 -23.24 4.42
N LYS A 157 23.98 -21.95 4.41
CA LYS A 157 24.74 -20.84 5.00
C LYS A 157 24.03 -20.18 6.18
N LEU A 158 22.94 -20.75 6.67
CA LEU A 158 22.30 -20.33 7.89
C LEU A 158 23.04 -20.93 9.11
N PRO A 159 23.05 -20.25 10.27
CA PRO A 159 23.37 -20.86 11.55
C PRO A 159 22.44 -22.04 11.83
N GLN A 160 22.94 -23.07 12.54
CA GLN A 160 22.18 -24.31 12.75
C GLN A 160 20.84 -24.12 13.48
N ASP A 161 20.80 -23.23 14.45
CA ASP A 161 19.60 -22.85 15.18
C ASP A 161 18.53 -22.26 14.27
N LEU A 162 18.90 -21.29 13.43
CA LEU A 162 17.99 -20.66 12.46
C LEU A 162 17.60 -21.62 11.32
N GLU A 163 18.49 -22.53 10.93
CA GLU A 163 18.16 -23.53 9.90
C GLU A 163 17.09 -24.49 10.41
N GLN A 164 17.16 -24.90 11.67
CA GLN A 164 16.15 -25.78 12.27
C GLN A 164 14.80 -25.08 12.38
N ASP A 165 14.76 -23.89 12.93
CA ASP A 165 13.53 -23.09 13.04
C ASP A 165 12.87 -22.89 11.67
N PHE A 166 13.67 -22.64 10.62
CA PHE A 166 13.16 -22.43 9.27
C PHE A 166 12.59 -23.72 8.61
N ARG A 167 13.08 -24.91 9.03
CA ARG A 167 12.54 -26.20 8.56
C ARG A 167 11.21 -26.56 9.22
N ASP A 168 11.03 -26.12 10.46
CA ASP A 168 9.88 -26.47 11.29
C ASP A 168 8.68 -25.52 11.09
N THR A 169 8.86 -24.43 10.28
CA THR A 169 7.83 -23.47 9.86
C THR A 169 7.20 -23.85 8.54
#